data_2d21da2a6cd42fd588578ad7a9be2915
#
_entry.id   2d21da2a6cd42fd588578ad7a9be2915
#
_cell.length_a   1.000
_cell.length_b   1.000
_cell.length_c   1.000
_cell.angle_alpha   90.00
_cell.angle_beta   90.00
_cell.angle_gamma   90.00
#
_symmetry.space_group_name_H-M   'P 1'
#
loop_
_entity.id
_entity.type
_entity.pdbx_description
1 polymer ?
#
loop_
_entity_poly.entity_id
_entity_poly.type
_entity_poly.pdbx_seq_one_letter_code
_entity_poly.pdbx_strand_id
1 'polypeptide(L)'
;MKQGWEYKKLNEVCEKGSSNIVISKLTDNDGDYPLYGASGLVKHIDFYHQDKPYIGIVKDGAGVGRVNIYPAYSSLVGTMQYIFPKKDCLLNFIKYFLVKLDLSHCVSGATIPHIYFKDYGKDLIPVPSLEIQEKIVSELDKINELIRLKKEQLKDYDNLAQSIFYEIFGDPVENEKGWEVKKLGEVCITITDGDHMPPPKSESGIPFLTISDINKETRELDFSNTYFVPIEYYNNLKEERKAKLNDLLYTVTGSYGIPVIVKDERQFCFQRHIALIRPQKEVLSTYFLCYWVLSAAVKSIADKVATGIAQKTVGLNSIRKFEIIIPPLPLQHLFAQRIEQIERQKSAVQK
;
A
#
# COMPACT_ATOMS: atom_id res chain seq x y z
N MET A 1 -17.33 -8.81 -28.90
CA MET A 1 -18.14 -9.86 -28.19
C MET A 1 -17.58 -11.23 -28.58
N LYS A 2 -17.49 -12.16 -27.64
CA LYS A 2 -16.96 -13.49 -27.93
C LYS A 2 -18.06 -14.29 -28.65
N GLN A 3 -17.75 -14.92 -29.80
CA GLN A 3 -18.72 -15.66 -30.61
C GLN A 3 -19.25 -16.86 -29.82
N GLY A 4 -20.58 -17.04 -29.78
CA GLY A 4 -21.24 -18.17 -29.09
C GLY A 4 -21.60 -17.90 -27.61
N TRP A 5 -21.38 -16.71 -27.07
CA TRP A 5 -21.82 -16.36 -25.73
C TRP A 5 -23.11 -15.53 -25.78
N GLU A 6 -24.10 -15.88 -24.96
CA GLU A 6 -25.29 -15.07 -24.74
C GLU A 6 -24.95 -13.87 -23.86
N TYR A 7 -25.53 -12.70 -24.14
CA TYR A 7 -25.37 -11.49 -23.34
C TYR A 7 -26.74 -11.11 -22.76
N LYS A 8 -26.81 -11.04 -21.43
CA LYS A 8 -28.01 -10.67 -20.67
C LYS A 8 -27.74 -9.43 -19.82
N LYS A 9 -28.79 -8.71 -19.46
CA LYS A 9 -28.66 -7.67 -18.43
C LYS A 9 -28.40 -8.31 -17.07
N LEU A 10 -27.62 -7.67 -16.23
CA LEU A 10 -27.30 -8.17 -14.89
C LEU A 10 -28.58 -8.46 -14.07
N ASN A 11 -29.62 -7.63 -14.20
CA ASN A 11 -30.91 -7.84 -13.53
C ASN A 11 -31.74 -9.03 -14.07
N GLU A 12 -31.39 -9.56 -15.23
CA GLU A 12 -32.00 -10.77 -15.75
C GLU A 12 -31.39 -12.02 -15.10
N VAL A 13 -30.12 -11.96 -14.73
CA VAL A 13 -29.33 -13.09 -14.18
C VAL A 13 -29.06 -12.99 -12.67
N CYS A 14 -29.37 -11.86 -12.06
CA CYS A 14 -29.23 -11.63 -10.62
C CYS A 14 -30.49 -11.03 -10.02
N GLU A 15 -30.67 -11.28 -8.73
CA GLU A 15 -31.65 -10.62 -7.88
C GLU A 15 -30.96 -9.76 -6.83
N LYS A 16 -31.57 -8.66 -6.43
CA LYS A 16 -31.09 -7.82 -5.34
C LYS A 16 -31.81 -8.12 -4.05
N GLY A 17 -31.09 -8.04 -2.93
CA GLY A 17 -31.66 -7.92 -1.60
C GLY A 17 -31.25 -6.59 -0.95
N SER A 18 -31.99 -6.13 0.03
CA SER A 18 -31.67 -4.94 0.79
C SER A 18 -31.46 -5.27 2.26
N SER A 19 -30.57 -4.54 2.92
CA SER A 19 -30.47 -4.55 4.37
C SER A 19 -30.98 -3.24 4.95
N ASN A 20 -31.61 -3.34 6.12
CA ASN A 20 -32.07 -2.21 6.94
C ASN A 20 -31.33 -2.15 8.29
N ILE A 21 -30.27 -2.94 8.45
CA ILE A 21 -29.51 -3.00 9.71
C ILE A 21 -28.75 -1.70 9.91
N VAL A 22 -29.02 -1.06 11.05
CA VAL A 22 -28.37 0.18 11.50
C VAL A 22 -27.52 -0.16 12.73
N ILE A 23 -26.20 0.04 12.62
CA ILE A 23 -25.21 -0.36 13.65
C ILE A 23 -25.54 0.26 15.02
N SER A 24 -25.94 1.52 15.07
CA SER A 24 -26.27 2.20 16.33
C SER A 24 -27.48 1.62 17.08
N LYS A 25 -28.30 0.80 16.41
CA LYS A 25 -29.43 0.10 17.04
C LYS A 25 -29.07 -1.29 17.59
N LEU A 26 -27.83 -1.72 17.41
CA LEU A 26 -27.32 -3.03 17.80
C LEU A 26 -26.29 -2.96 18.95
N THR A 27 -26.34 -1.91 19.77
CA THR A 27 -25.36 -1.70 20.86
C THR A 27 -25.27 -2.89 21.81
N ASP A 28 -26.43 -3.43 22.21
CA ASP A 28 -26.55 -4.53 23.18
C ASP A 28 -26.89 -5.88 22.51
N ASN A 29 -26.76 -5.96 21.17
CA ASN A 29 -27.02 -7.20 20.45
C ASN A 29 -25.69 -7.90 20.14
N ASP A 30 -25.39 -8.98 20.87
CA ASP A 30 -24.21 -9.83 20.68
C ASP A 30 -24.65 -11.26 20.38
N GLY A 31 -23.87 -11.99 19.58
CA GLY A 31 -24.19 -13.35 19.14
C GLY A 31 -23.06 -13.95 18.29
N ASP A 32 -23.40 -15.01 17.56
CA ASP A 32 -22.42 -15.80 16.79
C ASP A 32 -22.38 -15.44 15.29
N TYR A 33 -23.36 -14.68 14.79
CA TYR A 33 -23.49 -14.43 13.37
C TYR A 33 -22.78 -13.15 12.95
N PRO A 34 -21.86 -13.20 11.98
CA PRO A 34 -21.11 -12.03 11.57
C PRO A 34 -21.98 -11.02 10.83
N LEU A 35 -21.82 -9.75 11.19
CA LEU A 35 -22.39 -8.58 10.52
C LEU A 35 -21.27 -7.86 9.78
N TYR A 36 -21.42 -7.67 8.47
CA TYR A 36 -20.44 -7.03 7.62
C TYR A 36 -20.86 -5.63 7.16
N GLY A 37 -19.87 -4.75 7.08
CA GLY A 37 -19.99 -3.42 6.52
C GLY A 37 -18.96 -3.17 5.41
N ALA A 38 -18.88 -1.92 4.94
CA ALA A 38 -17.97 -1.52 3.86
C ALA A 38 -16.49 -1.82 4.16
N SER A 39 -16.08 -1.83 5.43
CA SER A 39 -14.69 -2.08 5.86
C SER A 39 -14.43 -3.53 6.26
N GLY A 40 -15.42 -4.43 6.16
CA GLY A 40 -15.33 -5.83 6.58
C GLY A 40 -16.21 -6.16 7.77
N LEU A 41 -15.78 -7.09 8.63
CA LEU A 41 -16.50 -7.49 9.83
C LEU A 41 -16.69 -6.29 10.79
N VAL A 42 -17.94 -6.04 11.17
CA VAL A 42 -18.32 -4.98 12.12
C VAL A 42 -18.39 -5.52 13.53
N LYS A 43 -19.21 -6.57 13.72
CA LYS A 43 -19.39 -7.31 14.98
C LYS A 43 -20.11 -8.64 14.73
N HIS A 44 -20.31 -9.42 15.77
CA HIS A 44 -21.22 -10.57 15.75
C HIS A 44 -22.56 -10.18 16.40
N ILE A 45 -23.66 -10.75 15.89
CA ILE A 45 -25.04 -10.50 16.32
C ILE A 45 -25.80 -11.82 16.51
N ASP A 46 -26.95 -11.80 17.16
CA ASP A 46 -27.75 -12.99 17.50
C ASP A 46 -28.65 -13.51 16.39
N PHE A 47 -28.65 -12.86 15.22
CA PHE A 47 -29.42 -13.25 14.06
C PHE A 47 -28.64 -13.14 12.75
N TYR A 48 -29.14 -13.73 11.69
CA TYR A 48 -28.62 -13.59 10.34
C TYR A 48 -29.76 -13.30 9.34
N HIS A 49 -29.43 -12.63 8.24
CA HIS A 49 -30.38 -12.38 7.15
C HIS A 49 -30.25 -13.39 6.01
N GLN A 50 -29.08 -14.02 5.85
CA GLN A 50 -28.80 -14.93 4.74
C GLN A 50 -28.28 -16.28 5.24
N ASP A 51 -28.94 -17.36 4.80
CA ASP A 51 -28.58 -18.73 5.12
C ASP A 51 -27.65 -19.40 4.07
N LYS A 52 -27.33 -18.68 2.99
CA LYS A 52 -26.45 -19.09 1.89
C LYS A 52 -25.40 -18.04 1.62
N PRO A 53 -24.25 -18.40 1.02
CA PRO A 53 -23.28 -17.41 0.55
C PRO A 53 -23.90 -16.46 -0.49
N TYR A 54 -23.48 -15.19 -0.46
CA TYR A 54 -24.02 -14.15 -1.31
C TYR A 54 -22.94 -13.12 -1.68
N ILE A 55 -23.21 -12.33 -2.73
CA ILE A 55 -22.39 -11.16 -3.07
C ILE A 55 -22.94 -9.95 -2.31
N GLY A 56 -22.05 -9.22 -1.63
CA GLY A 56 -22.34 -7.92 -1.04
C GLY A 56 -21.65 -6.80 -1.81
N ILE A 57 -22.40 -5.73 -2.08
CA ILE A 57 -21.89 -4.52 -2.74
C ILE A 57 -22.07 -3.33 -1.79
N VAL A 58 -21.02 -2.52 -1.63
CA VAL A 58 -21.12 -1.24 -0.93
C VAL A 58 -21.93 -0.28 -1.83
N LYS A 59 -23.15 0.08 -1.39
CA LYS A 59 -24.03 0.95 -2.18
C LYS A 59 -23.94 2.42 -1.77
N ASP A 60 -23.51 2.73 -0.54
CA ASP A 60 -23.49 4.08 0.01
C ASP A 60 -22.16 4.38 0.70
N GLY A 61 -21.61 5.60 0.50
CA GLY A 61 -20.47 6.14 1.22
C GLY A 61 -19.10 5.75 0.66
N ALA A 62 -18.07 5.90 1.48
CA ALA A 62 -16.68 5.59 1.11
C ALA A 62 -16.53 4.11 0.72
N GLY A 63 -16.00 3.86 -0.47
CA GLY A 63 -15.85 2.50 -1.02
C GLY A 63 -17.05 1.99 -1.79
N VAL A 64 -17.98 2.87 -2.16
CA VAL A 64 -19.10 2.57 -3.07
C VAL A 64 -18.61 1.79 -4.30
N GLY A 65 -19.37 0.76 -4.71
CA GLY A 65 -18.99 -0.14 -5.80
C GLY A 65 -18.06 -1.31 -5.39
N ARG A 66 -17.56 -1.36 -4.16
CA ARG A 66 -16.75 -2.49 -3.68
C ARG A 66 -17.59 -3.75 -3.57
N VAL A 67 -17.09 -4.85 -4.14
CA VAL A 67 -17.79 -6.14 -4.27
C VAL A 67 -17.02 -7.24 -3.53
N ASN A 68 -17.71 -8.00 -2.66
CA ASN A 68 -17.15 -9.17 -2.00
C ASN A 68 -18.19 -10.30 -1.89
N ILE A 69 -17.72 -11.54 -1.70
CA ILE A 69 -18.56 -12.66 -1.28
C ILE A 69 -18.52 -12.77 0.23
N TYR A 70 -19.67 -13.03 0.81
CA TYR A 70 -19.86 -13.22 2.24
C TYR A 70 -20.41 -14.62 2.54
N PRO A 71 -20.09 -15.19 3.70
CA PRO A 71 -20.50 -16.56 4.06
C PRO A 71 -21.99 -16.63 4.35
N ALA A 72 -22.53 -17.88 4.32
CA ALA A 72 -23.83 -18.18 4.89
C ALA A 72 -23.89 -17.80 6.37
N TYR A 73 -25.10 -17.70 6.89
CA TYR A 73 -25.38 -17.32 8.28
C TYR A 73 -24.75 -15.99 8.68
N SER A 74 -24.92 -14.99 7.82
CA SER A 74 -24.37 -13.66 8.03
C SER A 74 -25.32 -12.56 7.56
N SER A 75 -24.97 -11.30 7.87
CA SER A 75 -25.76 -10.13 7.51
C SER A 75 -24.89 -8.99 7.00
N LEU A 76 -25.49 -8.08 6.23
CA LEU A 76 -24.89 -6.83 5.80
C LEU A 76 -25.56 -5.64 6.51
N VAL A 77 -24.81 -4.58 6.79
CA VAL A 77 -25.35 -3.30 7.25
C VAL A 77 -26.15 -2.59 6.14
N GLY A 78 -27.00 -1.64 6.50
CA GLY A 78 -27.90 -0.94 5.59
C GLY A 78 -27.24 -0.14 4.47
N THR A 79 -25.94 0.20 4.58
CA THR A 79 -25.16 0.85 3.51
C THR A 79 -24.64 -0.13 2.45
N MET A 80 -24.99 -1.40 2.58
CA MET A 80 -24.64 -2.45 1.63
C MET A 80 -25.88 -3.07 1.01
N GLN A 81 -25.69 -3.83 -0.05
CA GLN A 81 -26.73 -4.48 -0.83
C GLN A 81 -26.33 -5.93 -1.11
N TYR A 82 -27.30 -6.84 -0.98
CA TYR A 82 -27.17 -8.24 -1.39
C TYR A 82 -27.39 -8.38 -2.88
N ILE A 83 -26.61 -9.25 -3.55
CA ILE A 83 -26.82 -9.72 -4.91
C ILE A 83 -26.78 -11.24 -4.91
N PHE A 84 -27.81 -11.83 -5.49
CA PHE A 84 -28.00 -13.27 -5.59
C PHE A 84 -28.03 -13.69 -7.07
N PRO A 85 -27.06 -14.46 -7.55
CA PRO A 85 -27.14 -15.05 -8.89
C PRO A 85 -28.30 -16.02 -9.02
N LYS A 86 -28.96 -16.02 -10.19
CA LYS A 86 -29.97 -17.01 -10.57
C LYS A 86 -29.30 -18.31 -11.04
N LYS A 87 -30.11 -19.36 -11.30
CA LYS A 87 -29.65 -20.73 -11.57
C LYS A 87 -28.58 -20.88 -12.65
N ASP A 88 -28.57 -20.00 -13.67
CA ASP A 88 -27.68 -20.09 -14.81
C ASP A 88 -26.31 -19.38 -14.59
N CYS A 89 -26.08 -18.84 -13.38
CA CYS A 89 -24.88 -18.09 -13.08
C CYS A 89 -24.26 -18.50 -11.73
N LEU A 90 -22.97 -18.78 -11.73
CA LEU A 90 -22.21 -19.10 -10.53
C LEU A 90 -21.93 -17.84 -9.72
N LEU A 91 -21.96 -17.95 -8.39
CA LEU A 91 -21.70 -16.85 -7.47
C LEU A 91 -20.33 -16.18 -7.74
N ASN A 92 -19.26 -16.97 -7.83
CA ASN A 92 -17.90 -16.49 -8.06
C ASN A 92 -17.76 -15.85 -9.46
N PHE A 93 -18.44 -16.39 -10.47
CA PHE A 93 -18.45 -15.83 -11.83
C PHE A 93 -19.04 -14.42 -11.83
N ILE A 94 -20.21 -14.24 -11.24
CA ILE A 94 -20.85 -12.92 -11.09
C ILE A 94 -19.97 -11.96 -10.27
N LYS A 95 -19.36 -12.41 -9.19
CA LYS A 95 -18.45 -11.59 -8.38
C LYS A 95 -17.28 -11.09 -9.24
N TYR A 96 -16.62 -11.95 -10.00
CA TYR A 96 -15.50 -11.53 -10.86
C TYR A 96 -15.92 -10.54 -11.93
N PHE A 97 -17.09 -10.75 -12.52
CA PHE A 97 -17.66 -9.81 -13.48
C PHE A 97 -17.93 -8.43 -12.83
N LEU A 98 -18.58 -8.40 -11.68
CA LEU A 98 -18.89 -7.15 -10.97
C LEU A 98 -17.64 -6.37 -10.56
N VAL A 99 -16.58 -7.07 -10.14
CA VAL A 99 -15.28 -6.43 -9.84
C VAL A 99 -14.67 -5.81 -11.10
N LYS A 100 -14.81 -6.45 -12.27
CA LYS A 100 -14.30 -5.94 -13.56
C LYS A 100 -15.15 -4.82 -14.15
N LEU A 101 -16.43 -4.77 -13.81
CA LEU A 101 -17.41 -3.85 -14.41
C LEU A 101 -17.12 -2.39 -14.10
N ASP A 102 -16.39 -2.08 -13.03
CA ASP A 102 -16.17 -0.71 -12.56
C ASP A 102 -17.48 0.11 -12.46
N LEU A 103 -18.13 -0.02 -11.33
CA LEU A 103 -19.42 0.61 -11.08
C LEU A 103 -19.36 2.15 -10.92
N SER A 104 -18.22 2.77 -11.15
CA SER A 104 -18.02 4.23 -11.03
C SER A 104 -18.96 5.03 -11.96
N HIS A 105 -19.29 4.48 -13.14
CA HIS A 105 -20.21 5.11 -14.10
C HIS A 105 -21.66 5.24 -13.56
N CYS A 106 -22.02 4.48 -12.53
CA CYS A 106 -23.34 4.53 -11.88
C CYS A 106 -23.35 5.33 -10.58
N VAL A 107 -22.19 5.89 -10.16
CA VAL A 107 -22.10 6.65 -8.91
C VAL A 107 -22.81 7.98 -9.06
N SER A 108 -23.67 8.28 -8.10
CA SER A 108 -24.39 9.55 -7.96
C SER A 108 -24.22 10.10 -6.54
N GLY A 109 -24.53 11.39 -6.34
CA GLY A 109 -24.40 12.07 -5.04
C GLY A 109 -23.06 12.77 -4.83
N ALA A 110 -23.10 14.10 -4.65
CA ALA A 110 -21.89 14.93 -4.51
C ALA A 110 -21.23 14.81 -3.13
N THR A 111 -22.02 14.66 -2.06
CA THR A 111 -21.50 14.61 -0.68
C THR A 111 -21.32 13.17 -0.18
N ILE A 112 -22.28 12.31 -0.48
CA ILE A 112 -22.22 10.88 -0.17
C ILE A 112 -22.46 10.12 -1.48
N PRO A 113 -21.46 9.41 -2.01
CA PRO A 113 -21.64 8.65 -3.24
C PRO A 113 -22.58 7.47 -3.03
N HIS A 114 -23.44 7.20 -4.03
CA HIS A 114 -24.42 6.11 -4.03
C HIS A 114 -24.42 5.39 -5.38
N ILE A 115 -24.72 4.09 -5.35
CA ILE A 115 -25.08 3.32 -6.55
C ILE A 115 -26.40 2.58 -6.33
N TYR A 116 -27.16 2.41 -7.40
CA TYR A 116 -28.45 1.72 -7.36
C TYR A 116 -28.47 0.56 -8.36
N PHE A 117 -29.01 -0.57 -7.93
CA PHE A 117 -29.17 -1.74 -8.80
C PHE A 117 -29.98 -1.47 -10.05
N LYS A 118 -30.95 -0.54 -10.00
CA LYS A 118 -31.73 -0.13 -11.18
C LYS A 118 -30.86 0.45 -12.30
N ASP A 119 -29.66 0.96 -11.98
CA ASP A 119 -28.74 1.58 -12.93
C ASP A 119 -27.73 0.53 -13.44
N TYR A 120 -26.87 -0.02 -12.59
CA TYR A 120 -25.88 -1.03 -13.01
C TYR A 120 -26.50 -2.40 -13.34
N GLY A 121 -27.72 -2.67 -12.90
CA GLY A 121 -28.47 -3.88 -13.31
C GLY A 121 -28.82 -3.93 -14.79
N LYS A 122 -28.67 -2.82 -15.53
CA LYS A 122 -28.86 -2.74 -16.99
C LYS A 122 -27.60 -3.13 -17.78
N ASP A 123 -26.46 -3.21 -17.11
CA ASP A 123 -25.18 -3.55 -17.76
C ASP A 123 -25.23 -5.00 -18.29
N LEU A 124 -24.65 -5.17 -19.48
CA LEU A 124 -24.64 -6.46 -20.15
C LEU A 124 -23.53 -7.35 -19.60
N ILE A 125 -23.88 -8.54 -19.17
CA ILE A 125 -22.97 -9.59 -18.75
C ILE A 125 -22.96 -10.74 -19.76
N PRO A 126 -21.81 -11.27 -20.15
CA PRO A 126 -21.74 -12.51 -20.90
C PRO A 126 -22.16 -13.70 -20.01
N VAL A 127 -23.03 -14.56 -20.53
CA VAL A 127 -23.53 -15.73 -19.81
C VAL A 127 -23.17 -16.99 -20.62
N PRO A 128 -21.94 -17.50 -20.49
CA PRO A 128 -21.59 -18.79 -21.08
C PRO A 128 -22.23 -19.94 -20.29
N SER A 129 -22.11 -21.16 -20.80
CA SER A 129 -22.55 -22.36 -20.07
C SER A 129 -21.88 -22.47 -18.70
N LEU A 130 -22.54 -23.12 -17.74
CA LEU A 130 -22.01 -23.31 -16.38
C LEU A 130 -20.61 -23.96 -16.41
N GLU A 131 -20.37 -24.93 -17.28
CA GLU A 131 -19.04 -25.55 -17.44
C GLU A 131 -17.95 -24.53 -17.81
N ILE A 132 -18.26 -23.57 -18.69
CA ILE A 132 -17.34 -22.51 -19.06
C ILE A 132 -17.14 -21.51 -17.89
N GLN A 133 -18.22 -21.19 -17.17
CA GLN A 133 -18.14 -20.35 -15.98
C GLN A 133 -17.23 -21.00 -14.92
N GLU A 134 -17.36 -22.30 -14.66
CA GLU A 134 -16.50 -23.05 -13.73
C GLU A 134 -15.03 -22.98 -14.14
N LYS A 135 -14.73 -23.19 -15.42
CA LYS A 135 -13.35 -23.06 -15.94
C LYS A 135 -12.79 -21.64 -15.70
N ILE A 136 -13.57 -20.60 -16.02
CA ILE A 136 -13.16 -19.21 -15.81
C ILE A 136 -12.91 -18.93 -14.31
N VAL A 137 -13.82 -19.35 -13.46
CA VAL A 137 -13.69 -19.18 -12.00
C VAL A 137 -12.45 -19.90 -11.49
N SER A 138 -12.25 -21.17 -11.88
CA SER A 138 -11.07 -21.95 -11.48
C SER A 138 -9.75 -21.26 -11.87
N GLU A 139 -9.64 -20.72 -13.08
CA GLU A 139 -8.43 -20.03 -13.52
C GLU A 139 -8.22 -18.69 -12.76
N LEU A 140 -9.30 -17.93 -12.53
CA LEU A 140 -9.21 -16.67 -11.79
C LEU A 140 -8.89 -16.92 -10.31
N ASP A 141 -9.44 -17.97 -9.69
CA ASP A 141 -9.13 -18.35 -8.31
C ASP A 141 -7.65 -18.73 -8.16
N LYS A 142 -7.09 -19.51 -9.11
CA LYS A 142 -5.66 -19.86 -9.13
C LYS A 142 -4.78 -18.61 -9.25
N ILE A 143 -5.14 -17.67 -10.15
CA ILE A 143 -4.40 -16.43 -10.32
C ILE A 143 -4.43 -15.59 -9.04
N ASN A 144 -5.59 -15.45 -8.41
CA ASN A 144 -5.72 -14.70 -7.16
C ASN A 144 -4.91 -15.34 -6.01
N GLU A 145 -4.91 -16.68 -5.95
CA GLU A 145 -4.10 -17.41 -4.97
C GLU A 145 -2.60 -17.22 -5.21
N LEU A 146 -2.14 -17.26 -6.46
CA LEU A 146 -0.75 -16.94 -6.81
C LEU A 146 -0.36 -15.52 -6.42
N ILE A 147 -1.25 -14.54 -6.68
CA ILE A 147 -1.02 -13.14 -6.27
C ILE A 147 -0.91 -13.04 -4.74
N ARG A 148 -1.78 -13.74 -4.00
CA ARG A 148 -1.75 -13.78 -2.54
C ARG A 148 -0.43 -14.36 -2.02
N LEU A 149 -0.03 -15.53 -2.54
CA LEU A 149 1.21 -16.21 -2.15
C LEU A 149 2.46 -15.37 -2.48
N LYS A 150 2.49 -14.72 -3.66
CA LYS A 150 3.60 -13.81 -4.00
C LYS A 150 3.69 -12.62 -3.05
N LYS A 151 2.56 -12.02 -2.67
CA LYS A 151 2.54 -10.92 -1.68
C LYS A 151 3.02 -11.37 -0.31
N GLU A 152 2.62 -12.54 0.15
CA GLU A 152 3.11 -13.13 1.41
C GLU A 152 4.62 -13.38 1.34
N GLN A 153 5.11 -13.99 0.25
CA GLN A 153 6.53 -14.24 0.05
C GLN A 153 7.36 -12.94 0.08
N LEU A 154 6.87 -11.86 -0.54
CA LEU A 154 7.55 -10.55 -0.47
C LEU A 154 7.61 -10.02 0.96
N LYS A 155 6.54 -10.18 1.74
CA LYS A 155 6.52 -9.82 3.16
C LYS A 155 7.50 -10.67 3.98
N ASP A 156 7.60 -11.96 3.67
CA ASP A 156 8.52 -12.86 4.37
C ASP A 156 9.99 -12.50 4.09
N TYR A 157 10.32 -12.05 2.88
CA TYR A 157 11.65 -11.49 2.60
C TYR A 157 11.93 -10.22 3.41
N ASP A 158 10.95 -9.33 3.59
CA ASP A 158 11.12 -8.15 4.44
C ASP A 158 11.33 -8.53 5.91
N ASN A 159 10.57 -9.50 6.41
CA ASN A 159 10.73 -10.03 7.76
C ASN A 159 12.09 -10.70 7.94
N LEU A 160 12.54 -11.50 6.96
CA LEU A 160 13.86 -12.14 6.98
C LEU A 160 14.98 -11.10 7.05
N ALA A 161 14.93 -10.08 6.20
CA ALA A 161 15.93 -9.02 6.19
C ALA A 161 15.99 -8.29 7.54
N GLN A 162 14.83 -8.01 8.14
CA GLN A 162 14.75 -7.40 9.47
C GLN A 162 15.28 -8.34 10.56
N SER A 163 14.98 -9.63 10.48
CA SER A 163 15.51 -10.64 11.43
C SER A 163 17.04 -10.75 11.38
N ILE A 164 17.61 -10.74 10.17
CA ILE A 164 19.07 -10.73 9.98
C ILE A 164 19.69 -9.46 10.58
N PHE A 165 19.01 -8.30 10.46
CA PHE A 165 19.47 -7.08 11.10
C PHE A 165 19.57 -7.23 12.62
N TYR A 166 18.52 -7.73 13.28
CA TYR A 166 18.50 -7.93 14.73
C TYR A 166 19.47 -9.03 15.17
N GLU A 167 19.64 -10.10 14.40
CA GLU A 167 20.62 -11.17 14.69
C GLU A 167 22.06 -10.60 14.73
N ILE A 168 22.42 -9.82 13.71
CA ILE A 168 23.77 -9.28 13.58
C ILE A 168 24.04 -8.13 14.56
N PHE A 169 23.09 -7.20 14.69
CA PHE A 169 23.33 -5.93 15.37
C PHE A 169 22.63 -5.79 16.74
N GLY A 170 21.65 -6.64 17.05
CA GLY A 170 20.80 -6.51 18.24
C GLY A 170 19.72 -5.45 18.06
N ASP A 171 19.01 -5.15 19.15
CA ASP A 171 18.06 -4.01 19.14
C ASP A 171 18.85 -2.70 19.08
N PRO A 172 18.55 -1.82 18.12
CA PRO A 172 19.34 -0.60 17.90
C PRO A 172 19.13 0.48 18.98
N VAL A 173 18.15 0.33 19.87
CA VAL A 173 17.86 1.25 20.97
C VAL A 173 18.34 0.69 22.29
N GLU A 174 18.07 -0.59 22.58
CA GLU A 174 18.56 -1.27 23.79
C GLU A 174 20.08 -1.48 23.75
N ASN A 175 20.64 -1.62 22.54
CA ASN A 175 22.08 -1.78 22.28
C ASN A 175 22.77 -2.83 23.19
N GLU A 176 22.13 -3.98 23.33
CA GLU A 176 22.63 -5.08 24.17
C GLU A 176 24.02 -5.60 23.77
N LYS A 177 24.46 -5.33 22.53
CA LYS A 177 25.78 -5.67 22.04
C LYS A 177 26.88 -4.63 22.37
N GLY A 178 26.49 -3.48 22.94
CA GLY A 178 27.42 -2.45 23.40
C GLY A 178 28.15 -1.70 22.29
N TRP A 179 27.51 -1.52 21.12
CA TRP A 179 28.09 -0.74 20.03
C TRP A 179 28.29 0.73 20.45
N GLU A 180 29.27 1.39 19.85
CA GLU A 180 29.43 2.84 20.00
C GLU A 180 28.14 3.54 19.51
N VAL A 181 27.71 4.60 20.20
CA VAL A 181 26.52 5.39 19.84
C VAL A 181 26.96 6.80 19.45
N LYS A 182 26.47 7.28 18.32
CA LYS A 182 26.67 8.66 17.82
C LYS A 182 25.34 9.28 17.40
N LYS A 183 25.32 10.60 17.26
CA LYS A 183 24.20 11.27 16.61
C LYS A 183 24.28 11.07 15.10
N LEU A 184 23.14 10.85 14.45
CA LEU A 184 23.11 10.61 13.00
C LEU A 184 23.76 11.77 12.22
N GLY A 185 23.60 13.01 12.69
CA GLY A 185 24.23 14.19 12.09
C GLY A 185 25.77 14.18 12.15
N GLU A 186 26.38 13.43 13.06
CA GLU A 186 27.84 13.33 13.22
C GLU A 186 28.48 12.30 12.26
N VAL A 187 27.68 11.35 11.77
CA VAL A 187 28.11 10.26 10.89
C VAL A 187 27.59 10.38 9.46
N CYS A 188 26.95 11.51 9.14
CA CYS A 188 26.48 11.82 7.80
C CYS A 188 27.20 13.05 7.24
N ILE A 189 27.52 13.01 5.94
CA ILE A 189 28.08 14.15 5.19
C ILE A 189 27.03 15.26 5.08
N THR A 190 25.78 14.87 4.82
CA THR A 190 24.65 15.80 4.78
C THR A 190 23.34 15.12 5.17
N ILE A 191 22.47 15.89 5.80
CA ILE A 191 21.06 15.59 6.01
C ILE A 191 20.30 16.85 5.60
N THR A 192 19.65 16.80 4.43
CA THR A 192 18.94 17.93 3.83
C THR A 192 17.58 17.49 3.34
N ASP A 193 16.76 18.40 2.88
CA ASP A 193 15.48 18.12 2.21
C ASP A 193 15.46 18.72 0.80
N GLY A 194 14.41 18.39 0.06
CA GLY A 194 14.21 18.94 -1.28
C GLY A 194 13.65 20.36 -1.27
N ASP A 195 13.03 20.72 -2.36
CA ASP A 195 12.58 22.08 -2.59
C ASP A 195 11.34 22.45 -1.79
N HIS A 196 11.39 23.63 -1.17
CA HIS A 196 10.29 24.19 -0.38
C HIS A 196 9.25 24.94 -1.20
N MET A 197 9.66 25.47 -2.35
CA MET A 197 8.78 26.13 -3.32
C MET A 197 8.59 25.22 -4.53
N PRO A 198 7.39 25.18 -5.13
CA PRO A 198 7.19 24.46 -6.36
C PRO A 198 8.13 24.97 -7.45
N PRO A 199 9.00 24.12 -8.02
CA PRO A 199 9.88 24.55 -9.10
C PRO A 199 9.07 24.79 -10.40
N PRO A 200 9.62 25.52 -11.37
CA PRO A 200 8.99 25.69 -12.68
C PRO A 200 8.84 24.33 -13.36
N LYS A 201 7.65 24.07 -13.91
CA LYS A 201 7.39 22.86 -14.70
C LYS A 201 7.86 23.03 -16.11
N SER A 202 8.33 21.95 -16.74
CA SER A 202 8.71 21.88 -18.14
C SER A 202 8.15 20.62 -18.80
N GLU A 203 8.05 20.59 -20.11
CA GLU A 203 7.61 19.40 -20.88
C GLU A 203 8.64 18.27 -20.85
N SER A 204 9.91 18.62 -20.70
CA SER A 204 11.04 17.68 -20.62
C SER A 204 12.14 18.24 -19.73
N GLY A 205 13.09 17.41 -19.32
CA GLY A 205 14.22 17.83 -18.49
C GLY A 205 14.50 16.84 -17.36
N ILE A 206 14.70 17.37 -16.16
CA ILE A 206 15.02 16.57 -14.97
C ILE A 206 13.73 16.18 -14.25
N PRO A 207 13.49 14.89 -13.93
CA PRO A 207 12.32 14.45 -13.16
C PRO A 207 12.27 15.10 -11.78
N PHE A 208 11.06 15.46 -11.33
CA PHE A 208 10.82 15.99 -9.99
C PHE A 208 9.96 15.02 -9.21
N LEU A 209 10.53 14.40 -8.18
CA LEU A 209 9.88 13.45 -7.31
C LEU A 209 9.10 14.12 -6.19
N THR A 210 7.89 13.64 -5.99
CA THR A 210 7.05 13.93 -4.84
C THR A 210 6.93 12.69 -3.96
N ILE A 211 6.28 12.81 -2.81
CA ILE A 211 6.09 11.66 -1.91
C ILE A 211 5.20 10.56 -2.53
N SER A 212 4.34 10.92 -3.49
CA SER A 212 3.50 9.97 -4.24
C SER A 212 4.30 9.10 -5.22
N ASP A 213 5.50 9.54 -5.60
CA ASP A 213 6.39 8.83 -6.52
C ASP A 213 7.33 7.84 -5.78
N ILE A 214 7.13 7.69 -4.47
CA ILE A 214 7.78 6.67 -3.65
C ILE A 214 6.80 5.52 -3.44
N ASN A 215 7.12 4.36 -4.01
CA ASN A 215 6.37 3.14 -3.74
C ASN A 215 6.66 2.67 -2.30
N LYS A 216 5.60 2.66 -1.47
CA LYS A 216 5.72 2.34 -0.03
C LYS A 216 5.99 0.87 0.23
N GLU A 217 5.52 -0.02 -0.66
CA GLU A 217 5.65 -1.47 -0.49
C GLU A 217 7.01 -1.95 -0.98
N THR A 218 7.45 -1.48 -2.17
CA THR A 218 8.74 -1.90 -2.75
C THR A 218 9.91 -1.04 -2.29
N ARG A 219 9.65 0.15 -1.73
CA ARG A 219 10.65 1.16 -1.36
C ARG A 219 11.53 1.56 -2.54
N GLU A 220 10.87 1.79 -3.68
CA GLU A 220 11.50 2.20 -4.92
C GLU A 220 10.94 3.53 -5.41
N LEU A 221 11.73 4.23 -6.23
CA LEU A 221 11.33 5.47 -6.89
C LEU A 221 10.59 5.14 -8.18
N ASP A 222 9.40 5.70 -8.35
CA ASP A 222 8.61 5.57 -9.56
C ASP A 222 8.71 6.86 -10.38
N PHE A 223 9.34 6.77 -11.55
CA PHE A 223 9.52 7.89 -12.46
C PHE A 223 8.46 7.94 -13.58
N SER A 224 7.48 7.04 -13.59
CA SER A 224 6.52 6.90 -14.70
C SER A 224 5.58 8.09 -14.86
N ASN A 225 5.22 8.76 -13.76
CA ASN A 225 4.26 9.87 -13.75
C ASN A 225 4.83 11.17 -13.16
N THR A 226 6.15 11.29 -13.06
CA THR A 226 6.79 12.52 -12.58
C THR A 226 6.65 13.65 -13.59
N TYR A 227 6.51 14.87 -13.12
CA TYR A 227 6.70 16.03 -14.00
C TYR A 227 8.19 16.41 -14.07
N PHE A 228 8.53 17.25 -15.05
CA PHE A 228 9.91 17.66 -15.29
C PHE A 228 10.13 19.10 -14.85
N VAL A 229 11.39 19.40 -14.53
CA VAL A 229 11.91 20.76 -14.32
C VAL A 229 13.02 21.05 -15.33
N PRO A 230 13.27 22.32 -15.68
CA PRO A 230 14.38 22.68 -16.58
C PRO A 230 15.73 22.19 -16.05
N ILE A 231 16.63 21.80 -16.93
CA ILE A 231 17.97 21.31 -16.55
C ILE A 231 18.78 22.39 -15.81
N GLU A 232 18.58 23.67 -16.17
CA GLU A 232 19.21 24.80 -15.51
C GLU A 232 18.79 24.90 -14.04
N TYR A 233 17.55 24.53 -13.73
CA TYR A 233 17.07 24.47 -12.34
C TYR A 233 17.88 23.47 -11.52
N TYR A 234 18.06 22.26 -12.05
CA TYR A 234 18.88 21.23 -11.40
C TYR A 234 20.34 21.65 -11.26
N ASN A 235 20.91 22.25 -12.31
CA ASN A 235 22.31 22.69 -12.30
C ASN A 235 22.57 23.74 -11.21
N ASN A 236 21.58 24.59 -10.93
CA ASN A 236 21.66 25.65 -9.92
C ASN A 236 21.40 25.16 -8.49
N LEU A 237 20.96 23.89 -8.31
CA LEU A 237 20.82 23.34 -6.96
C LEU A 237 22.18 23.20 -6.28
N LYS A 238 22.19 23.40 -4.96
CA LYS A 238 23.36 23.09 -4.14
C LYS A 238 23.70 21.62 -4.25
N GLU A 239 24.98 21.28 -4.28
CA GLU A 239 25.47 19.88 -4.41
C GLU A 239 24.95 18.95 -3.33
N GLU A 240 24.70 19.47 -2.12
CA GLU A 240 24.11 18.72 -0.99
C GLU A 240 22.68 18.28 -1.25
N ARG A 241 21.95 18.94 -2.17
CA ARG A 241 20.57 18.61 -2.57
C ARG A 241 20.47 17.74 -3.83
N LYS A 242 21.58 17.46 -4.49
CA LYS A 242 21.64 16.54 -5.61
C LYS A 242 21.85 15.12 -5.10
N ALA A 243 20.87 14.25 -5.29
CA ALA A 243 20.97 12.86 -4.88
C ALA A 243 22.07 12.14 -5.68
N LYS A 244 22.81 11.26 -5.03
CA LYS A 244 23.89 10.47 -5.59
C LYS A 244 23.68 8.98 -5.28
N LEU A 245 24.30 8.12 -6.06
CA LEU A 245 24.30 6.67 -5.83
C LEU A 245 24.66 6.35 -4.36
N ASN A 246 23.87 5.51 -3.73
CA ASN A 246 23.97 5.13 -2.31
C ASN A 246 23.59 6.23 -1.30
N ASP A 247 22.95 7.32 -1.71
CA ASP A 247 22.24 8.16 -0.75
C ASP A 247 20.97 7.47 -0.26
N LEU A 248 20.54 7.80 0.94
CA LEU A 248 19.26 7.38 1.49
C LEU A 248 18.26 8.52 1.39
N LEU A 249 17.17 8.34 0.64
CA LEU A 249 16.00 9.19 0.72
C LEU A 249 15.10 8.68 1.85
N TYR A 250 14.50 9.61 2.60
CA TYR A 250 13.64 9.26 3.73
C TYR A 250 12.42 10.17 3.74
N THR A 251 11.23 9.61 3.70
CA THR A 251 10.00 10.41 3.77
C THR A 251 9.85 11.03 5.15
N VAL A 252 9.57 12.33 5.23
CA VAL A 252 9.51 13.05 6.50
C VAL A 252 8.13 13.64 6.82
N THR A 253 7.18 13.67 5.88
CA THR A 253 5.85 14.29 6.09
C THR A 253 4.74 13.36 5.61
N GLY A 254 3.62 13.33 6.31
CA GLY A 254 2.47 12.47 5.99
C GLY A 254 2.77 11.00 6.26
N SER A 255 3.02 10.23 5.21
CA SER A 255 3.52 8.86 5.32
C SER A 255 5.04 8.88 5.55
N TYR A 256 5.49 9.42 6.69
CA TYR A 256 6.91 9.47 7.04
C TYR A 256 7.46 8.08 7.43
N GLY A 257 8.79 7.96 7.42
CA GLY A 257 9.47 6.76 7.89
C GLY A 257 9.78 5.74 6.79
N ILE A 258 9.64 6.10 5.52
CA ILE A 258 9.94 5.21 4.40
C ILE A 258 11.33 5.54 3.84
N PRO A 259 12.34 4.67 4.01
CA PRO A 259 13.64 4.84 3.40
C PRO A 259 13.67 4.28 1.99
N VAL A 260 14.40 4.95 1.09
CA VAL A 260 14.68 4.48 -0.27
C VAL A 260 16.17 4.72 -0.57
N ILE A 261 16.89 3.68 -0.92
CA ILE A 261 18.29 3.77 -1.35
C ILE A 261 18.32 4.21 -2.82
N VAL A 262 19.09 5.23 -3.15
CA VAL A 262 19.34 5.64 -4.54
C VAL A 262 20.25 4.60 -5.20
N LYS A 263 19.69 3.85 -6.17
CA LYS A 263 20.34 2.66 -6.77
C LYS A 263 21.03 2.93 -8.11
N ASP A 264 20.84 4.11 -8.69
CA ASP A 264 21.47 4.51 -9.97
C ASP A 264 21.93 5.98 -9.94
N GLU A 265 22.60 6.42 -11.00
CA GLU A 265 23.13 7.78 -11.15
C GLU A 265 22.15 8.72 -11.85
N ARG A 266 20.86 8.37 -11.95
CA ARG A 266 19.85 9.21 -12.54
C ARG A 266 19.76 10.55 -11.80
N GLN A 267 19.76 11.63 -12.56
CA GLN A 267 19.54 12.97 -12.03
C GLN A 267 18.04 13.19 -11.81
N PHE A 268 17.68 13.70 -10.64
CA PHE A 268 16.32 14.09 -10.28
C PHE A 268 16.32 15.17 -9.21
N CYS A 269 15.23 15.93 -9.15
CA CYS A 269 14.90 16.81 -8.03
C CYS A 269 13.84 16.16 -7.16
N PHE A 270 13.64 16.64 -5.95
CA PHE A 270 12.61 16.12 -5.04
C PHE A 270 12.08 17.20 -4.11
N GLN A 271 10.86 17.02 -3.64
CA GLN A 271 10.18 17.98 -2.76
C GLN A 271 10.66 17.88 -1.31
N ARG A 272 10.39 18.93 -0.52
CA ARG A 272 10.73 19.06 0.92
C ARG A 272 10.21 17.95 1.83
N HIS A 273 9.25 17.16 1.40
CA HIS A 273 8.69 16.05 2.17
C HIS A 273 9.55 14.79 2.14
N ILE A 274 10.66 14.86 1.43
CA ILE A 274 11.68 13.83 1.32
C ILE A 274 13.00 14.42 1.84
N ALA A 275 13.59 13.78 2.83
CA ALA A 275 14.95 14.08 3.28
C ALA A 275 15.95 13.25 2.48
N LEU A 276 17.11 13.82 2.20
CA LEU A 276 18.28 13.13 1.68
C LEU A 276 19.29 13.01 2.82
N ILE A 277 19.71 11.80 3.09
CA ILE A 277 20.70 11.43 4.11
C ILE A 277 21.87 10.78 3.39
N ARG A 278 23.03 11.41 3.44
CA ARG A 278 24.28 10.90 2.85
C ARG A 278 25.23 10.48 3.94
N PRO A 279 25.39 9.18 4.21
CA PRO A 279 26.30 8.72 5.25
C PRO A 279 27.77 8.92 4.86
N GLN A 280 28.64 9.04 5.87
CA GLN A 280 30.09 8.91 5.71
C GLN A 280 30.42 7.44 5.48
N LYS A 281 30.83 7.07 4.26
CA LYS A 281 31.03 5.68 3.82
C LYS A 281 32.08 4.91 4.64
N GLU A 282 33.00 5.62 5.26
CA GLU A 282 34.06 5.08 6.11
C GLU A 282 33.54 4.68 7.52
N VAL A 283 32.31 5.11 7.87
CA VAL A 283 31.70 4.89 9.19
C VAL A 283 30.39 4.13 9.08
N LEU A 284 29.58 4.47 8.06
CA LEU A 284 28.17 4.05 8.00
C LEU A 284 27.80 3.58 6.59
N SER A 285 27.37 2.31 6.48
CA SER A 285 26.80 1.75 5.27
C SER A 285 25.36 2.24 5.06
N THR A 286 24.99 2.62 3.84
CA THR A 286 23.62 3.00 3.51
C THR A 286 22.62 1.87 3.73
N TYR A 287 22.98 0.61 3.46
CA TYR A 287 22.12 -0.53 3.75
C TYR A 287 21.88 -0.71 5.25
N PHE A 288 22.92 -0.58 6.08
CA PHE A 288 22.74 -0.61 7.52
C PHE A 288 21.83 0.53 7.98
N LEU A 289 22.09 1.76 7.54
CA LEU A 289 21.25 2.93 7.87
C LEU A 289 19.79 2.72 7.45
N CYS A 290 19.56 2.17 6.25
CA CYS A 290 18.22 1.88 5.74
C CYS A 290 17.44 0.93 6.67
N TYR A 291 18.06 -0.16 7.11
CA TYR A 291 17.40 -1.13 7.99
C TYR A 291 17.35 -0.66 9.45
N TRP A 292 18.28 0.19 9.86
CA TRP A 292 18.21 0.86 11.15
C TRP A 292 16.98 1.76 11.24
N VAL A 293 16.70 2.62 10.25
CA VAL A 293 15.49 3.46 10.24
C VAL A 293 14.20 2.65 10.06
N LEU A 294 14.26 1.46 9.45
CA LEU A 294 13.13 0.54 9.31
C LEU A 294 12.81 -0.22 10.60
N SER A 295 13.72 -0.26 11.57
CA SER A 295 13.49 -0.97 12.83
C SER A 295 12.31 -0.39 13.60
N ALA A 296 11.53 -1.26 14.27
CA ALA A 296 10.39 -0.83 15.06
C ALA A 296 10.77 0.16 16.17
N ALA A 297 11.95 -0.03 16.77
CA ALA A 297 12.49 0.82 17.81
C ALA A 297 12.74 2.25 17.30
N VAL A 298 13.44 2.42 16.17
CA VAL A 298 13.73 3.74 15.57
C VAL A 298 12.46 4.38 15.04
N LYS A 299 11.54 3.61 14.47
CA LYS A 299 10.22 4.11 14.07
C LYS A 299 9.46 4.70 15.26
N SER A 300 9.48 4.02 16.42
CA SER A 300 8.87 4.53 17.64
C SER A 300 9.50 5.88 18.09
N ILE A 301 10.82 6.05 17.92
CA ILE A 301 11.48 7.34 18.18
C ILE A 301 10.97 8.42 17.22
N ALA A 302 10.88 8.11 15.92
CA ALA A 302 10.35 9.04 14.93
C ALA A 302 8.90 9.44 15.24
N ASP A 303 8.06 8.48 15.67
CA ASP A 303 6.67 8.73 16.06
C ASP A 303 6.55 9.69 17.25
N LYS A 304 7.47 9.59 18.23
CA LYS A 304 7.51 10.47 19.42
C LYS A 304 7.90 11.91 19.11
N VAL A 305 8.76 12.12 18.11
CA VAL A 305 9.25 13.45 17.72
C VAL A 305 8.47 14.07 16.57
N ALA A 306 7.58 13.33 15.95
CA ALA A 306 6.74 13.81 14.86
C ALA A 306 5.75 14.87 15.37
N THR A 307 5.69 16.01 14.69
CA THR A 307 4.81 17.14 15.00
C THR A 307 3.79 17.37 13.89
N GLY A 308 2.70 18.09 14.20
CA GLY A 308 1.63 18.43 13.26
C GLY A 308 0.33 17.68 13.54
N ILE A 309 -0.81 18.37 13.37
CA ILE A 309 -2.16 17.85 13.65
C ILE A 309 -2.73 17.15 12.44
N ALA A 310 -2.76 17.81 11.27
CA ALA A 310 -3.32 17.27 10.04
C ALA A 310 -2.33 16.36 9.28
N GLN A 311 -1.07 16.73 9.25
CA GLN A 311 0.03 15.93 8.70
C GLN A 311 1.19 15.91 9.66
N LYS A 312 1.54 14.73 10.15
CA LYS A 312 2.71 14.55 11.00
C LYS A 312 4.01 14.73 10.20
N THR A 313 4.98 15.39 10.77
CA THR A 313 6.30 15.66 10.16
C THR A 313 7.41 15.38 11.15
N VAL A 314 8.41 14.64 10.71
CA VAL A 314 9.68 14.44 11.44
C VAL A 314 10.69 15.45 10.92
N GLY A 315 10.99 16.49 11.71
CA GLY A 315 11.88 17.57 11.29
C GLY A 315 13.33 17.11 11.12
N LEU A 316 14.08 17.70 10.18
CA LEU A 316 15.49 17.37 9.93
C LEU A 316 16.37 17.54 11.17
N ASN A 317 16.08 18.54 12.02
CA ASN A 317 16.82 18.74 13.26
C ASN A 317 16.60 17.60 14.27
N SER A 318 15.41 16.98 14.26
CA SER A 318 15.17 15.78 15.06
C SER A 318 15.92 14.59 14.50
N ILE A 319 15.89 14.40 13.17
CA ILE A 319 16.63 13.31 12.48
C ILE A 319 18.12 13.39 12.78
N ARG A 320 18.73 14.58 12.73
CA ARG A 320 20.16 14.76 13.06
C ARG A 320 20.52 14.36 14.50
N LYS A 321 19.56 14.41 15.41
CA LYS A 321 19.73 14.07 16.84
C LYS A 321 19.44 12.60 17.13
N PHE A 322 18.96 11.81 16.18
CA PHE A 322 18.75 10.39 16.42
C PHE A 322 20.08 9.72 16.80
N GLU A 323 20.04 8.95 17.86
CA GLU A 323 21.18 8.19 18.37
C GLU A 323 21.25 6.87 17.60
N ILE A 324 22.33 6.67 16.82
CA ILE A 324 22.58 5.51 16.00
C ILE A 324 23.75 4.71 16.54
N ILE A 325 23.58 3.39 16.63
CA ILE A 325 24.67 2.46 16.93
C ILE A 325 25.63 2.37 15.73
N ILE A 326 26.93 2.25 16.02
CA ILE A 326 27.99 2.17 15.00
C ILE A 326 28.73 0.83 15.13
N PRO A 327 28.18 -0.25 14.61
CA PRO A 327 28.89 -1.53 14.54
C PRO A 327 30.10 -1.44 13.62
N PRO A 328 31.10 -2.34 13.75
CA PRO A 328 32.25 -2.39 12.85
C PRO A 328 31.82 -2.45 11.38
N LEU A 329 32.45 -1.61 10.53
CA LEU A 329 32.12 -1.49 9.11
C LEU A 329 32.12 -2.83 8.35
N PRO A 330 33.04 -3.80 8.61
CA PRO A 330 32.97 -5.12 7.99
C PRO A 330 31.68 -5.89 8.27
N LEU A 331 31.07 -5.76 9.46
CA LEU A 331 29.77 -6.37 9.78
C LEU A 331 28.64 -5.69 9.03
N GLN A 332 28.68 -4.36 8.89
CA GLN A 332 27.73 -3.61 8.09
C GLN A 332 27.78 -4.03 6.61
N HIS A 333 28.98 -4.25 6.06
CA HIS A 333 29.16 -4.73 4.68
C HIS A 333 28.68 -6.18 4.51
N LEU A 334 28.96 -7.07 5.47
CA LEU A 334 28.41 -8.44 5.46
C LEU A 334 26.88 -8.44 5.43
N PHE A 335 26.26 -7.59 6.25
CA PHE A 335 24.82 -7.38 6.23
C PHE A 335 24.34 -6.88 4.86
N ALA A 336 24.99 -5.85 4.30
CA ALA A 336 24.64 -5.31 2.98
C ALA A 336 24.65 -6.39 1.89
N GLN A 337 25.66 -7.27 1.86
CA GLN A 337 25.73 -8.38 0.91
C GLN A 337 24.55 -9.36 1.05
N ARG A 338 24.15 -9.70 2.30
CA ARG A 338 22.99 -10.57 2.55
C ARG A 338 21.68 -9.90 2.07
N ILE A 339 21.54 -8.61 2.33
CA ILE A 339 20.37 -7.86 1.88
C ILE A 339 20.30 -7.78 0.35
N GLU A 340 21.40 -7.53 -0.34
CA GLU A 340 21.42 -7.53 -1.80
C GLU A 340 20.99 -8.88 -2.39
N GLN A 341 21.32 -10.00 -1.76
CA GLN A 341 20.84 -11.32 -2.19
C GLN A 341 19.31 -11.43 -2.02
N ILE A 342 18.77 -10.98 -0.88
CA ILE A 342 17.33 -10.95 -0.63
C ILE A 342 16.62 -10.06 -1.66
N GLU A 343 17.12 -8.85 -1.91
CA GLU A 343 16.52 -7.92 -2.88
C GLU A 343 16.51 -8.48 -4.31
N ARG A 344 17.55 -9.25 -4.71
CA ARG A 344 17.54 -9.96 -6.01
C ARG A 344 16.43 -11.01 -6.07
N GLN A 345 16.22 -11.77 -4.98
CA GLN A 345 15.14 -12.76 -4.92
C GLN A 345 13.76 -12.09 -4.94
N LYS A 346 13.57 -10.98 -4.20
CA LYS A 346 12.34 -10.17 -4.23
C LYS A 346 12.03 -9.68 -5.65
N SER A 347 13.03 -9.14 -6.34
CA SER A 347 12.89 -8.68 -7.72
C SER A 347 12.50 -9.79 -8.70
N ALA A 348 12.96 -11.03 -8.47
CA ALA A 348 12.54 -12.19 -9.27
C ALA A 348 11.08 -12.61 -9.02
N VAL A 349 10.57 -12.44 -7.79
CA VAL A 349 9.16 -12.72 -7.44
C VAL A 349 8.21 -11.67 -8.03
N GLN A 350 8.65 -10.42 -8.16
CA GLN A 350 7.84 -9.31 -8.69
C GLN A 350 7.65 -9.37 -10.21
N LYS A 351 8.57 -10.00 -10.94
CA LYS A 351 8.49 -10.27 -12.39
C LYS A 351 7.57 -11.46 -12.66
#